data_f0a3c2f3849941e059fa584019bbccbb
#
_entry.id   f0a3c2f3849941e059fa584019bbccbb
#
_cell.length_a   1.000
_cell.length_b   1.000
_cell.length_c   1.000
_cell.angle_alpha   90.00
_cell.angle_beta   90.00
_cell.angle_gamma   90.00
#
_symmetry.space_group_name_H-M   'P 1'
#
loop_
_entity.id
_entity.type
_entity.pdbx_description
1 polymer ?
#
loop_
_entity_poly.entity_id
_entity_poly.type
_entity_poly.pdbx_seq_one_letter_code
_entity_poly.pdbx_strand_id
1 'polypeptide(L)'
;MSQIPRNLDYLHRRRIVYRRDPLDPPDIDTPHYMFYENGTYQAYDLFKGNAKINTYKSLKWHLLVLWYLNPKLDPDDFNGLAEFIVDKSNGFTTFSISKTSLERIIHDVYMSDLDRPPTNRLRKVVFKMGSGLDKHEKLSIVGRLIGRSKRIHSDDIYQCMIDMNDMGKKITIR
;
A
#
# COMPACT_ATOMS: atom_id res chain seq x y z
N MET A 1 -15.06 12.46 20.00
CA MET A 1 -15.96 11.54 19.25
C MET A 1 -15.26 10.20 19.09
N SER A 2 -15.82 9.12 19.64
CA SER A 2 -15.26 7.79 19.45
C SER A 2 -15.38 7.40 17.97
N GLN A 3 -14.27 7.02 17.36
CA GLN A 3 -14.30 6.56 15.98
C GLN A 3 -14.97 5.19 15.92
N ILE A 4 -16.00 5.06 15.08
CA ILE A 4 -16.67 3.77 14.84
C ILE A 4 -15.60 2.81 14.27
N PRO A 5 -15.36 1.64 14.90
CA PRO A 5 -14.42 0.65 14.35
C PRO A 5 -14.92 0.10 13.01
N ARG A 6 -14.00 -0.34 12.14
CA ARG A 6 -14.41 -0.97 10.88
C ARG A 6 -15.02 -2.35 11.12
N ASN A 7 -16.12 -2.60 10.43
CA ASN A 7 -16.77 -3.91 10.44
C ASN A 7 -16.08 -4.86 9.45
N LEU A 8 -14.92 -5.38 9.82
CA LEU A 8 -14.16 -6.33 8.99
C LEU A 8 -14.82 -7.72 8.94
N ASP A 9 -15.70 -8.05 9.88
CA ASP A 9 -16.39 -9.35 9.92
C ASP A 9 -17.23 -9.61 8.68
N TYR A 10 -17.79 -8.55 8.08
CA TYR A 10 -18.51 -8.66 6.81
C TYR A 10 -17.59 -9.15 5.68
N LEU A 11 -16.38 -8.60 5.60
CA LEU A 11 -15.38 -8.98 4.59
C LEU A 11 -14.92 -10.42 4.81
N HIS A 12 -14.66 -10.80 6.06
CA HIS A 12 -14.22 -12.15 6.43
C HIS A 12 -15.27 -13.21 6.09
N ARG A 13 -16.55 -12.95 6.44
CA ARG A 13 -17.64 -13.87 6.13
C ARG A 13 -17.83 -14.11 4.63
N ARG A 14 -17.60 -13.10 3.82
CA ARG A 14 -17.67 -13.17 2.35
C ARG A 14 -16.36 -13.57 1.71
N ARG A 15 -15.32 -13.86 2.48
CA ARG A 15 -13.98 -14.23 2.02
C ARG A 15 -13.37 -13.19 1.06
N ILE A 16 -13.67 -11.91 1.28
CA ILE A 16 -13.11 -10.83 0.48
C ILE A 16 -11.63 -10.67 0.79
N VAL A 17 -10.80 -10.76 -0.23
CA VAL A 17 -9.36 -10.51 -0.14
C VAL A 17 -9.13 -9.01 -0.19
N TYR A 18 -8.60 -8.45 0.87
CA TYR A 18 -8.26 -7.01 0.98
C TYR A 18 -6.79 -6.78 1.34
N ARG A 19 -6.01 -7.86 1.44
CA ARG A 19 -4.57 -7.85 1.61
C ARG A 19 -3.92 -8.91 0.73
N ARG A 20 -2.81 -8.55 0.08
CA ARG A 20 -1.98 -9.49 -0.67
C ARG A 20 -0.52 -9.06 -0.59
N ASP A 21 0.35 -10.01 -0.28
CA ASP A 21 1.79 -9.84 -0.36
C ASP A 21 2.23 -9.68 -1.83
N PRO A 22 3.37 -9.02 -2.11
CA PRO A 22 3.86 -8.86 -3.47
C PRO A 22 4.09 -10.20 -4.18
N LEU A 23 3.82 -10.21 -5.47
CA LEU A 23 4.14 -11.35 -6.35
C LEU A 23 5.57 -11.26 -6.90
N ASP A 24 6.16 -10.05 -6.86
CA ASP A 24 7.55 -9.84 -7.26
C ASP A 24 8.49 -10.63 -6.35
N PRO A 25 9.56 -11.25 -6.89
CA PRO A 25 10.56 -11.90 -6.05
C PRO A 25 11.30 -10.84 -5.22
N PRO A 26 11.41 -11.02 -3.89
CA PRO A 26 12.17 -10.12 -3.04
C PRO A 26 13.68 -10.35 -3.18
N ASP A 27 14.49 -9.32 -2.95
CA ASP A 27 15.95 -9.44 -2.84
C ASP A 27 16.36 -10.18 -1.56
N ILE A 28 15.61 -10.00 -0.47
CA ILE A 28 15.77 -10.74 0.78
C ILE A 28 14.40 -11.23 1.24
N ASP A 29 14.29 -12.53 1.44
CA ASP A 29 13.11 -13.18 2.01
C ASP A 29 13.43 -13.78 3.39
N THR A 30 12.70 -13.36 4.41
CA THR A 30 12.83 -13.86 5.78
C THR A 30 11.48 -14.36 6.29
N PRO A 31 11.42 -15.11 7.40
CA PRO A 31 10.16 -15.50 8.00
C PRO A 31 9.25 -14.32 8.38
N HIS A 32 9.82 -13.13 8.61
CA HIS A 32 9.11 -11.98 9.15
C HIS A 32 8.84 -10.88 8.12
N TYR A 33 9.72 -10.71 7.11
CA TYR A 33 9.62 -9.64 6.11
C TYR A 33 10.26 -10.01 4.78
N MET A 34 9.86 -9.31 3.74
CA MET A 34 10.46 -9.28 2.42
C MET A 34 11.07 -7.91 2.18
N PHE A 35 12.30 -7.87 1.64
CA PHE A 35 13.00 -6.63 1.28
C PHE A 35 13.19 -6.55 -0.23
N TYR A 36 12.93 -5.35 -0.77
CA TYR A 36 13.07 -5.00 -2.17
C TYR A 36 13.98 -3.78 -2.28
N GLU A 37 15.17 -3.94 -2.83
CA GLU A 37 16.16 -2.86 -2.95
C GLU A 37 15.61 -1.69 -3.79
N ASN A 38 14.98 -2.00 -4.92
CA ASN A 38 14.34 -1.03 -5.79
C ASN A 38 12.88 -0.74 -5.40
N GLY A 39 12.36 -1.45 -4.41
CA GLY A 39 10.98 -1.35 -3.97
C GLY A 39 10.00 -2.13 -4.84
N THR A 40 8.78 -2.32 -4.31
CA THR A 40 7.66 -2.92 -5.01
C THR A 40 6.40 -2.07 -4.87
N TYR A 41 5.56 -2.06 -5.92
CA TYR A 41 4.25 -1.42 -5.93
C TYR A 41 3.10 -2.42 -5.68
N GLN A 42 3.38 -3.72 -5.57
CA GLN A 42 2.38 -4.78 -5.52
C GLN A 42 1.96 -5.19 -4.09
N ALA A 43 2.42 -4.49 -3.07
CA ALA A 43 2.00 -4.74 -1.69
C ALA A 43 0.66 -4.05 -1.40
N TYR A 44 -0.41 -4.82 -1.31
CA TYR A 44 -1.74 -4.31 -0.96
C TYR A 44 -2.10 -4.74 0.46
N ASP A 45 -2.45 -3.77 1.28
CA ASP A 45 -2.90 -3.98 2.67
C ASP A 45 -3.93 -2.90 3.01
N LEU A 46 -5.16 -3.11 2.50
CA LEU A 46 -6.27 -2.20 2.72
C LEU A 46 -6.71 -2.25 4.17
N PHE A 47 -7.21 -1.13 4.64
CA PHE A 47 -7.78 -1.01 5.99
C PHE A 47 -6.77 -1.24 7.12
N LYS A 48 -5.47 -1.17 6.83
CA LYS A 48 -4.43 -1.19 7.85
C LYS A 48 -4.45 0.10 8.67
N GLY A 49 -4.33 -0.04 9.99
CA GLY A 49 -4.34 1.10 10.91
C GLY A 49 -5.70 1.77 11.01
N ASN A 50 -5.77 2.95 11.62
CA ASN A 50 -7.02 3.63 11.95
C ASN A 50 -7.48 4.65 10.88
N ALA A 51 -6.65 4.93 9.87
CA ALA A 51 -6.98 5.89 8.82
C ALA A 51 -8.18 5.44 8.00
N LYS A 52 -9.21 6.30 7.91
CA LYS A 52 -10.43 6.04 7.13
C LYS A 52 -10.34 6.64 5.74
N ILE A 53 -11.17 6.15 4.85
CA ILE A 53 -11.36 6.72 3.52
C ILE A 53 -12.05 8.07 3.67
N ASN A 54 -11.42 9.14 3.22
CA ASN A 54 -11.87 10.52 3.41
C ASN A 54 -12.07 11.31 2.11
N THR A 55 -11.80 10.71 0.96
CA THR A 55 -11.99 11.34 -0.35
C THR A 55 -12.54 10.34 -1.38
N TYR A 56 -13.21 10.86 -2.42
CA TYR A 56 -13.71 10.04 -3.54
C TYR A 56 -12.57 9.35 -4.31
N LYS A 57 -11.44 10.03 -4.46
CA LYS A 57 -10.24 9.45 -5.09
C LYS A 57 -9.73 8.24 -4.30
N SER A 58 -9.67 8.37 -2.98
CA SER A 58 -9.26 7.27 -2.10
C SER A 58 -10.27 6.12 -2.13
N LEU A 59 -11.57 6.42 -2.14
CA LEU A 59 -12.63 5.43 -2.28
C LEU A 59 -12.50 4.64 -3.59
N LYS A 60 -12.37 5.34 -4.72
CA LYS A 60 -12.18 4.72 -6.03
C LYS A 60 -10.97 3.79 -6.04
N TRP A 61 -9.85 4.22 -5.47
CA TRP A 61 -8.65 3.39 -5.38
C TRP A 61 -8.87 2.13 -4.52
N HIS A 62 -9.53 2.25 -3.35
CA HIS A 62 -9.84 1.09 -2.52
C HIS A 62 -10.76 0.08 -3.23
N LEU A 63 -11.80 0.58 -3.91
CA LEU A 63 -12.72 -0.27 -4.67
C LEU A 63 -12.00 -0.93 -5.85
N LEU A 64 -11.13 -0.21 -6.56
CA LEU A 64 -10.32 -0.77 -7.65
C LEU A 64 -9.40 -1.89 -7.15
N VAL A 65 -8.72 -1.69 -6.02
CA VAL A 65 -7.88 -2.75 -5.42
C VAL A 65 -8.71 -3.94 -4.98
N LEU A 66 -9.87 -3.73 -4.35
CA LEU A 66 -10.76 -4.83 -3.97
C LEU A 66 -11.24 -5.63 -5.19
N TRP A 67 -11.62 -4.95 -6.27
CA TRP A 67 -12.01 -5.60 -7.52
C TRP A 67 -10.85 -6.41 -8.12
N TYR A 68 -9.66 -5.82 -8.16
CA TYR A 68 -8.45 -6.47 -8.65
C TYR A 68 -8.03 -7.71 -7.82
N LEU A 69 -8.16 -7.64 -6.50
CA LEU A 69 -7.78 -8.75 -5.61
C LEU A 69 -8.81 -9.89 -5.58
N ASN A 70 -10.05 -9.66 -6.05
CA ASN A 70 -11.14 -10.62 -6.01
C ASN A 70 -11.71 -10.89 -7.42
N PRO A 71 -10.95 -11.49 -8.33
CA PRO A 71 -11.35 -11.64 -9.73
C PRO A 71 -12.54 -12.59 -9.94
N LYS A 72 -12.92 -13.35 -8.91
CA LYS A 72 -14.08 -14.27 -8.94
C LYS A 72 -15.34 -13.65 -8.35
N LEU A 73 -15.27 -12.42 -7.86
CA LEU A 73 -16.42 -11.72 -7.32
C LEU A 73 -17.31 -11.27 -8.46
N ASP A 74 -18.60 -11.60 -8.39
CA ASP A 74 -19.52 -11.12 -9.40
C ASP A 74 -19.88 -9.63 -9.22
N PRO A 75 -20.40 -8.96 -10.27
CA PRO A 75 -20.72 -7.53 -10.19
C PRO A 75 -21.75 -7.17 -9.12
N ASP A 76 -22.75 -8.00 -8.87
CA ASP A 76 -23.80 -7.70 -7.89
C ASP A 76 -23.24 -7.80 -6.47
N ASP A 77 -22.43 -8.80 -6.18
CA ASP A 77 -21.72 -8.94 -4.91
C ASP A 77 -20.72 -7.77 -4.70
N PHE A 78 -20.06 -7.33 -5.76
CA PHE A 78 -19.16 -6.17 -5.68
C PHE A 78 -19.93 -4.86 -5.43
N ASN A 79 -21.08 -4.66 -6.07
CA ASN A 79 -21.95 -3.52 -5.79
C ASN A 79 -22.39 -3.51 -4.32
N GLY A 80 -22.83 -4.65 -3.79
CA GLY A 80 -23.17 -4.80 -2.38
C GLY A 80 -21.99 -4.52 -1.42
N LEU A 81 -20.78 -4.94 -1.80
CA LEU A 81 -19.55 -4.63 -1.06
C LEU A 81 -19.25 -3.12 -1.08
N ALA A 82 -19.39 -2.46 -2.22
CA ALA A 82 -19.17 -1.02 -2.35
C ALA A 82 -20.17 -0.23 -1.49
N GLU A 83 -21.45 -0.58 -1.55
CA GLU A 83 -22.50 0.02 -0.70
C GLU A 83 -22.19 -0.16 0.79
N PHE A 84 -21.75 -1.34 1.19
CA PHE A 84 -21.35 -1.63 2.56
C PHE A 84 -20.17 -0.75 3.02
N ILE A 85 -19.16 -0.55 2.19
CA ILE A 85 -17.98 0.26 2.51
C ILE A 85 -18.32 1.75 2.65
N VAL A 86 -19.21 2.27 1.81
CA VAL A 86 -19.58 3.69 1.86
C VAL A 86 -20.56 4.04 2.96
N ASP A 87 -21.23 3.06 3.55
CA ASP A 87 -22.05 3.27 4.72
C ASP A 87 -21.18 3.61 5.93
N LYS A 88 -21.31 4.84 6.42
CA LYS A 88 -20.53 5.35 7.56
C LYS A 88 -20.64 4.50 8.82
N SER A 89 -21.80 3.84 9.02
CA SER A 89 -22.06 2.99 10.18
C SER A 89 -21.08 1.81 10.24
N ASN A 90 -20.54 1.39 9.11
CA ASN A 90 -19.57 0.31 9.00
C ASN A 90 -18.10 0.77 9.21
N GLY A 91 -17.88 2.06 9.43
CA GLY A 91 -16.61 2.60 9.90
C GLY A 91 -15.47 2.71 8.87
N PHE A 92 -15.72 2.51 7.58
CA PHE A 92 -14.69 2.59 6.53
C PHE A 92 -14.48 4.00 6.00
N THR A 93 -15.57 4.80 5.88
CA THR A 93 -15.55 6.14 5.31
C THR A 93 -15.90 7.21 6.33
N THR A 94 -15.49 8.45 6.07
CA THR A 94 -15.81 9.62 6.90
C THR A 94 -16.88 10.52 6.27
N PHE A 95 -17.23 10.31 5.01
CA PHE A 95 -18.15 11.13 4.23
C PHE A 95 -19.33 10.31 3.72
N SER A 96 -20.41 10.99 3.35
CA SER A 96 -21.56 10.39 2.66
C SER A 96 -21.40 10.59 1.16
N ILE A 97 -21.84 9.62 0.38
CA ILE A 97 -21.84 9.67 -1.08
C ILE A 97 -23.26 9.44 -1.60
N SER A 98 -23.63 10.14 -2.67
CA SER A 98 -24.90 9.88 -3.35
C SER A 98 -24.82 8.55 -4.13
N LYS A 99 -25.97 7.90 -4.30
CA LYS A 99 -26.05 6.66 -5.09
C LYS A 99 -25.49 6.85 -6.50
N THR A 100 -25.86 7.92 -7.17
CA THR A 100 -25.37 8.25 -8.53
C THR A 100 -23.86 8.42 -8.59
N SER A 101 -23.25 9.04 -7.57
CA SER A 101 -21.79 9.20 -7.51
C SER A 101 -21.08 7.87 -7.24
N LEU A 102 -21.67 7.01 -6.42
CA LEU A 102 -21.15 5.68 -6.17
C LEU A 102 -21.21 4.82 -7.44
N GLU A 103 -22.34 4.83 -8.14
CA GLU A 103 -22.52 4.10 -9.42
C GLU A 103 -21.48 4.53 -10.46
N ARG A 104 -21.17 5.83 -10.55
CA ARG A 104 -20.11 6.33 -11.45
C ARG A 104 -18.73 5.78 -11.04
N ILE A 105 -18.40 5.76 -9.76
CA ILE A 105 -17.12 5.21 -9.27
C ILE A 105 -17.04 3.71 -9.58
N ILE A 106 -18.11 2.96 -9.35
CA ILE A 106 -18.19 1.53 -9.65
C ILE A 106 -18.01 1.28 -11.15
N HIS A 107 -18.71 2.06 -11.98
CA HIS A 107 -18.55 1.99 -13.43
C HIS A 107 -17.10 2.25 -13.86
N ASP A 108 -16.46 3.27 -13.33
CA ASP A 108 -15.06 3.57 -13.61
C ASP A 108 -14.12 2.43 -13.18
N VAL A 109 -14.44 1.73 -12.08
CA VAL A 109 -13.69 0.56 -11.62
C VAL A 109 -13.84 -0.60 -12.60
N TYR A 110 -15.05 -0.86 -13.10
CA TYR A 110 -15.28 -1.91 -14.11
C TYR A 110 -14.58 -1.63 -15.44
N MET A 111 -14.45 -0.36 -15.83
CA MET A 111 -13.75 0.04 -17.05
C MET A 111 -12.23 0.08 -16.91
N SER A 112 -11.70 -0.16 -15.71
CA SER A 112 -10.26 -0.15 -15.48
C SER A 112 -9.60 -1.41 -16.04
N ASP A 113 -8.41 -1.24 -16.64
CA ASP A 113 -7.58 -2.34 -17.12
C ASP A 113 -7.00 -3.10 -15.92
N LEU A 114 -7.48 -4.32 -15.69
CA LEU A 114 -7.02 -5.19 -14.60
C LEU A 114 -5.78 -6.01 -14.96
N ASP A 115 -5.31 -5.98 -16.20
CA ASP A 115 -4.03 -6.59 -16.58
C ASP A 115 -2.86 -5.82 -15.96
N ARG A 116 -3.10 -4.57 -15.58
CA ARG A 116 -2.15 -3.74 -14.85
C ARG A 116 -2.54 -3.64 -13.38
N PRO A 117 -1.61 -4.00 -12.45
CA PRO A 117 -1.86 -3.82 -11.02
C PRO A 117 -2.22 -2.36 -10.70
N PRO A 118 -3.22 -2.09 -9.84
CA PRO A 118 -3.54 -0.74 -9.40
C PRO A 118 -2.30 -0.05 -8.79
N THR A 119 -2.05 1.19 -9.18
CA THR A 119 -0.91 1.96 -8.68
C THR A 119 -0.97 2.11 -7.17
N ASN A 120 0.10 1.73 -6.49
CA ASN A 120 0.25 1.83 -5.04
C ASN A 120 1.54 2.59 -4.71
N ARG A 121 1.76 2.86 -3.42
CA ARG A 121 3.01 3.46 -2.93
C ARG A 121 4.14 2.44 -3.02
N LEU A 122 5.32 2.92 -3.44
CA LEU A 122 6.53 2.12 -3.43
C LEU A 122 6.87 1.69 -1.99
N ARG A 123 7.11 0.41 -1.78
CA ARG A 123 7.54 -0.15 -0.50
C ARG A 123 8.82 -0.94 -0.68
N LYS A 124 9.82 -0.67 0.15
CA LYS A 124 11.08 -1.44 0.17
C LYS A 124 11.03 -2.59 1.18
N VAL A 125 10.26 -2.46 2.25
CA VAL A 125 10.09 -3.50 3.26
C VAL A 125 8.61 -3.84 3.38
N VAL A 126 8.29 -5.12 3.21
CA VAL A 126 6.93 -5.66 3.37
C VAL A 126 6.96 -6.70 4.48
N PHE A 127 6.25 -6.46 5.57
CA PHE A 127 6.14 -7.40 6.69
C PHE A 127 5.08 -8.45 6.38
N LYS A 128 5.44 -9.71 6.58
CA LYS A 128 4.54 -10.85 6.40
C LYS A 128 3.42 -10.84 7.44
N MET A 129 2.27 -11.38 7.06
CA MET A 129 1.16 -11.55 7.99
C MET A 129 1.59 -12.54 9.10
N GLY A 130 1.26 -12.21 10.36
CA GLY A 130 1.64 -13.06 11.48
C GLY A 130 3.13 -13.05 11.82
N SER A 131 3.89 -12.04 11.38
CA SER A 131 5.33 -11.91 11.68
C SER A 131 5.66 -11.88 13.18
N GLY A 132 4.68 -11.62 14.05
CA GLY A 132 4.86 -11.53 15.50
C GLY A 132 5.66 -10.32 15.98
N LEU A 133 6.17 -9.49 15.05
CA LEU A 133 6.99 -8.32 15.37
C LEU A 133 6.15 -7.15 15.89
N ASP A 134 6.63 -6.51 16.95
CA ASP A 134 6.05 -5.28 17.44
C ASP A 134 6.39 -4.05 16.56
N LYS A 135 5.88 -2.89 16.94
CA LYS A 135 6.11 -1.65 16.18
C LYS A 135 7.58 -1.21 16.21
N HIS A 136 8.25 -1.38 17.33
CA HIS A 136 9.65 -0.97 17.50
C HIS A 136 10.59 -1.87 16.72
N GLU A 137 10.36 -3.18 16.75
CA GLU A 137 11.10 -4.17 15.98
C GLU A 137 10.95 -3.89 14.46
N LYS A 138 9.74 -3.62 13.99
CA LYS A 138 9.50 -3.24 12.59
C LYS A 138 10.25 -1.97 12.19
N LEU A 139 10.21 -0.93 13.02
CA LEU A 139 10.95 0.31 12.77
C LEU A 139 12.46 0.09 12.76
N SER A 140 12.98 -0.72 13.67
CA SER A 140 14.41 -1.09 13.73
C SER A 140 14.87 -1.80 12.45
N ILE A 141 14.08 -2.77 11.97
CA ILE A 141 14.36 -3.48 10.71
C ILE A 141 14.39 -2.51 9.53
N VAL A 142 13.37 -1.66 9.39
CA VAL A 142 13.28 -0.65 8.33
C VAL A 142 14.48 0.30 8.38
N GLY A 143 14.80 0.84 9.56
CA GLY A 143 15.93 1.75 9.76
C GLY A 143 17.27 1.12 9.39
N ARG A 144 17.49 -0.13 9.74
CA ARG A 144 18.72 -0.88 9.41
C ARG A 144 18.86 -1.14 7.90
N LEU A 145 17.78 -1.56 7.23
CA LEU A 145 17.80 -1.87 5.81
C LEU A 145 17.93 -0.61 4.96
N ILE A 146 17.14 0.41 5.24
CA ILE A 146 17.20 1.70 4.52
C ILE A 146 18.46 2.48 4.88
N GLY A 147 18.94 2.38 6.13
CA GLY A 147 20.17 3.01 6.57
C GLY A 147 21.42 2.45 5.89
N ARG A 148 21.46 1.15 5.57
CA ARG A 148 22.53 0.55 4.75
C ARG A 148 22.56 1.15 3.34
N SER A 149 21.41 1.28 2.69
CA SER A 149 21.30 1.89 1.37
C SER A 149 21.82 3.35 1.37
N LYS A 150 21.53 4.11 2.42
CA LYS A 150 22.05 5.48 2.56
C LYS A 150 23.55 5.54 2.79
N ARG A 151 24.13 4.56 3.51
CA ARG A 151 25.59 4.50 3.72
C ARG A 151 26.34 4.21 2.43
N ILE A 152 25.84 3.27 1.63
CA ILE A 152 26.41 2.98 0.30
C ILE A 152 26.39 4.25 -0.57
N HIS A 153 25.30 5.00 -0.54
CA HIS A 153 25.20 6.26 -1.29
C HIS A 153 26.16 7.35 -0.77
N SER A 154 26.47 7.36 0.53
CA SER A 154 27.48 8.25 1.10
C SER A 154 28.88 7.90 0.64
N ASP A 155 29.21 6.63 0.53
CA ASP A 155 30.52 6.15 0.03
C ASP A 155 30.69 6.50 -1.45
N ASP A 156 29.64 6.37 -2.27
CA ASP A 156 29.64 6.79 -3.66
C ASP A 156 29.87 8.30 -3.81
N ILE A 157 29.25 9.12 -2.96
CA ILE A 157 29.45 10.56 -2.92
C ILE A 157 30.89 10.88 -2.53
N TYR A 158 31.46 10.19 -1.54
CA TYR A 158 32.82 10.37 -1.09
C TYR A 158 33.82 10.04 -2.20
N GLN A 159 33.60 8.94 -2.91
CA GLN A 159 34.42 8.55 -4.07
C GLN A 159 34.32 9.58 -5.19
N CYS A 160 33.12 10.06 -5.51
CA CYS A 160 32.93 11.11 -6.50
C CYS A 160 33.67 12.42 -6.11
N MET A 161 33.70 12.78 -4.82
CA MET A 161 34.43 13.93 -4.33
C MET A 161 35.96 13.77 -4.49
N ILE A 162 36.49 12.58 -4.23
CA ILE A 162 37.90 12.25 -4.45
C ILE A 162 38.24 12.39 -5.93
N ASP A 163 37.46 11.76 -6.81
CA ASP A 163 37.65 11.81 -8.25
C ASP A 163 37.61 13.26 -8.78
N MET A 164 36.71 14.10 -8.28
CA MET A 164 36.65 15.53 -8.64
C MET A 164 37.88 16.31 -8.16
N ASN A 165 38.41 15.99 -6.99
CA ASN A 165 39.62 16.61 -6.46
C ASN A 165 40.84 16.23 -7.28
N ASP A 166 40.97 14.93 -7.66
CA ASP A 166 42.07 14.43 -8.50
C ASP A 166 42.03 15.02 -9.91
N MET A 167 40.82 15.39 -10.40
CA MET A 167 40.63 16.12 -11.65
C MET A 167 40.91 17.63 -11.51
N GLY A 168 41.31 18.13 -10.34
CA GLY A 168 41.55 19.56 -10.08
C GLY A 168 40.29 20.42 -10.08
N LYS A 169 39.10 19.81 -9.93
CA LYS A 169 37.84 20.55 -9.85
C LYS A 169 37.56 21.02 -8.43
N LYS A 170 37.23 22.32 -8.28
CA LYS A 170 36.90 22.89 -6.99
C LYS A 170 35.54 22.38 -6.50
N ILE A 171 35.51 21.71 -5.35
CA ILE A 171 34.29 21.23 -4.69
C ILE A 171 33.71 22.40 -3.89
N THR A 172 32.49 22.84 -4.23
CA THR A 172 31.72 23.84 -3.47
C THR A 172 30.48 23.17 -2.88
N ILE A 173 30.38 23.20 -1.55
CA ILE A 173 29.17 22.80 -0.82
C ILE A 173 28.28 24.05 -0.70
N ARG A 174 27.07 23.98 -1.21
CA ARG A 174 26.01 24.98 -0.99
C ARG A 174 24.99 24.50 0.01
#